data_3110aebbe35cb44a888b53f7035041bf
#
_entry.id   3110aebbe35cb44a888b53f7035041bf
#
_cell.length_a   1.000
_cell.length_b   1.000
_cell.length_c   1.000
_cell.angle_alpha   90.00
_cell.angle_beta   90.00
_cell.angle_gamma   90.00
#
_symmetry.space_group_name_H-M   'P 1'
#
loop_
_entity.id
_entity.type
_entity.pdbx_description
1 polymer ?
#
loop_
_entity_poly.entity_id
_entity_poly.type
_entity_poly.pdbx_seq_one_letter_code
_entity_poly.pdbx_strand_id
1 'polypeptide(L)'
;MVGATASIGRLAENDICIPEQHVSRRHAVVSYRQELGGFVVDDPGSANGTFLNDQLVRKPTRLSDGDEIRLYVPTVKYYEQVTEQERTVAKEKGTLITAALNLGKGKLIITTGPQEGSSIPLLLNELTVGRATNRANWEIALQDPSVSRPHARLALENGSWVLYDLGSANGTMINGLAVDGKGRPLRDGDIVAFGSTLALFRTI
;
A
#
# COMPACT_ATOMS: atom_id res chain seq x y z
N MET A 1 4.69 1.25 11.43
CA MET A 1 4.00 1.67 10.18
C MET A 1 3.17 0.48 9.70
N VAL A 2 1.85 0.63 9.61
CA VAL A 2 0.97 -0.37 9.00
C VAL A 2 0.93 -0.04 7.52
N GLY A 3 1.81 -0.65 6.74
CA GLY A 3 1.73 -0.62 5.28
C GLY A 3 0.54 -1.43 4.79
N ALA A 4 0.19 -1.33 3.52
CA ALA A 4 -0.82 -2.18 2.90
C ALA A 4 -0.51 -3.64 3.22
N THR A 5 -1.52 -4.34 3.75
CA THR A 5 -1.39 -5.72 4.21
C THR A 5 -2.56 -6.51 3.66
N ALA A 6 -2.30 -7.69 3.11
CA ALA A 6 -3.32 -8.65 2.72
C ALA A 6 -3.06 -9.98 3.43
N SER A 7 -4.05 -10.48 4.13
CA SER A 7 -4.03 -11.79 4.76
C SER A 7 -4.52 -12.86 3.78
N ILE A 8 -3.87 -14.02 3.79
CA ILE A 8 -4.23 -15.19 3.00
C ILE A 8 -4.53 -16.34 3.94
N GLY A 9 -5.67 -16.99 3.79
CA GLY A 9 -6.02 -18.10 4.67
C GLY A 9 -7.34 -18.75 4.34
N ARG A 10 -7.69 -19.80 5.11
CA ARG A 10 -8.89 -20.61 4.86
C ARG A 10 -10.19 -19.94 5.28
N LEU A 11 -10.16 -19.04 6.25
CA LEU A 11 -11.37 -18.39 6.75
C LEU A 11 -11.78 -17.21 5.84
N ALA A 12 -13.09 -16.96 5.75
CA ALA A 12 -13.65 -15.87 4.96
C ALA A 12 -13.26 -14.46 5.44
N GLU A 13 -12.72 -14.36 6.65
CA GLU A 13 -12.22 -13.12 7.25
C GLU A 13 -10.86 -12.68 6.65
N ASN A 14 -10.18 -13.56 5.88
CA ASN A 14 -8.96 -13.16 5.19
C ASN A 14 -9.28 -12.37 3.92
N ASP A 15 -8.40 -11.45 3.57
CA ASP A 15 -8.51 -10.67 2.33
C ASP A 15 -8.49 -11.59 1.10
N ILE A 16 -7.70 -12.68 1.16
CA ILE A 16 -7.68 -13.75 0.18
C ILE A 16 -8.12 -15.03 0.89
N CYS A 17 -9.38 -15.43 0.68
CA CYS A 17 -9.93 -16.66 1.23
C CYS A 17 -9.69 -17.83 0.29
N ILE A 18 -8.97 -18.87 0.76
CA ILE A 18 -8.75 -20.13 0.06
C ILE A 18 -9.30 -21.26 0.95
N PRO A 19 -10.55 -21.72 0.72
CA PRO A 19 -11.26 -22.64 1.62
C PRO A 19 -10.78 -24.10 1.47
N GLU A 20 -9.47 -24.32 1.51
CA GLU A 20 -8.83 -25.61 1.41
C GLU A 20 -8.39 -26.12 2.78
N GLN A 21 -8.57 -27.43 3.06
CA GLN A 21 -8.26 -28.02 4.37
C GLN A 21 -6.79 -27.87 4.77
N HIS A 22 -5.88 -27.87 3.81
CA HIS A 22 -4.43 -27.78 4.01
C HIS A 22 -3.96 -26.32 4.21
N VAL A 23 -4.83 -25.34 3.96
CA VAL A 23 -4.55 -23.93 4.23
C VAL A 23 -4.92 -23.61 5.67
N SER A 24 -4.02 -23.00 6.43
CA SER A 24 -4.28 -22.55 7.79
C SER A 24 -5.35 -21.45 7.84
N ARG A 25 -6.04 -21.28 8.96
CA ARG A 25 -7.07 -20.23 9.15
C ARG A 25 -6.55 -18.86 8.74
N ARG A 26 -5.33 -18.53 9.16
CA ARG A 26 -4.50 -17.45 8.66
C ARG A 26 -3.18 -18.07 8.27
N HIS A 27 -2.83 -18.09 7.00
CA HIS A 27 -1.73 -18.89 6.48
C HIS A 27 -0.52 -18.03 6.13
N ALA A 28 -0.71 -17.00 5.34
CA ALA A 28 0.33 -16.07 4.93
C ALA A 28 -0.16 -14.63 5.00
N VAL A 29 0.77 -13.71 5.02
CA VAL A 29 0.50 -12.27 4.97
C VAL A 29 1.41 -11.64 3.95
N VAL A 30 0.83 -10.89 3.02
CA VAL A 30 1.57 -10.01 2.13
C VAL A 30 1.49 -8.59 2.68
N SER A 31 2.61 -7.92 2.86
CA SER A 31 2.65 -6.55 3.40
C SER A 31 3.72 -5.72 2.72
N TYR A 32 3.48 -4.41 2.60
CA TYR A 32 4.50 -3.50 2.12
C TYR A 32 5.49 -3.17 3.25
N ARG A 33 6.78 -3.34 2.98
CA ARG A 33 7.87 -3.01 3.90
C ARG A 33 8.78 -1.97 3.28
N GLN A 34 8.75 -0.77 3.81
CA GLN A 34 9.56 0.35 3.31
C GLN A 34 11.06 0.05 3.42
N GLU A 35 11.48 -0.60 4.50
CA GLU A 35 12.87 -1.01 4.74
C GLU A 35 13.41 -2.03 3.73
N LEU A 36 12.50 -2.78 3.09
CA LEU A 36 12.83 -3.75 2.04
C LEU A 36 12.48 -3.23 0.64
N GLY A 37 11.94 -2.02 0.57
CA GLY A 37 11.62 -1.32 -0.69
C GLY A 37 10.55 -2.02 -1.52
N GLY A 38 9.59 -2.74 -0.89
CA GLY A 38 8.55 -3.45 -1.64
C GLY A 38 7.65 -4.33 -0.80
N PHE A 39 6.80 -5.09 -1.51
CA PHE A 39 5.97 -6.10 -0.86
C PHE A 39 6.81 -7.29 -0.42
N VAL A 40 6.42 -7.86 0.70
CA VAL A 40 6.99 -9.08 1.26
C VAL A 40 5.88 -10.07 1.56
N VAL A 41 6.18 -11.35 1.44
CA VAL A 41 5.37 -12.42 2.01
C VAL A 41 5.98 -12.86 3.33
N ASP A 42 5.12 -13.12 4.33
CA ASP A 42 5.48 -13.64 5.64
C ASP A 42 4.56 -14.79 6.01
N ASP A 43 5.09 -15.76 6.73
CA ASP A 43 4.34 -16.89 7.29
C ASP A 43 4.20 -16.70 8.80
N PRO A 44 2.99 -16.39 9.32
CA PRO A 44 2.77 -16.17 10.74
C PRO A 44 2.71 -17.46 11.57
N GLY A 45 3.16 -18.59 11.04
CA GLY A 45 3.13 -19.89 11.69
C GLY A 45 2.06 -20.82 11.13
N SER A 46 2.00 -20.93 9.81
CA SER A 46 1.10 -21.88 9.15
C SER A 46 1.50 -23.34 9.43
N ALA A 47 0.52 -24.24 9.38
CA ALA A 47 0.75 -25.65 9.69
C ALA A 47 1.60 -26.37 8.64
N ASN A 48 1.48 -25.99 7.37
CA ASN A 48 2.13 -26.65 6.24
C ASN A 48 3.22 -25.81 5.58
N GLY A 49 3.45 -24.60 6.06
CA GLY A 49 4.44 -23.66 5.55
C GLY A 49 3.99 -22.94 4.28
N THR A 50 4.50 -21.73 4.13
CA THR A 50 4.38 -20.90 2.93
C THR A 50 5.68 -21.01 2.13
N PHE A 51 5.59 -21.20 0.83
CA PHE A 51 6.74 -21.29 -0.06
C PHE A 51 6.69 -20.17 -1.10
N LEU A 52 7.80 -19.53 -1.32
CA LEU A 52 8.00 -18.54 -2.39
C LEU A 52 8.92 -19.16 -3.44
N ASN A 53 8.42 -19.35 -4.67
CA ASN A 53 9.17 -20.02 -5.74
C ASN A 53 9.83 -21.32 -5.27
N ASP A 54 9.05 -22.18 -4.58
CA ASP A 54 9.46 -23.43 -3.97
C ASP A 54 10.44 -23.35 -2.77
N GLN A 55 10.81 -22.15 -2.35
CA GLN A 55 11.63 -21.93 -1.16
C GLN A 55 10.76 -21.63 0.07
N LEU A 56 10.97 -22.34 1.17
CA LEU A 56 10.22 -22.15 2.40
C LEU A 56 10.48 -20.74 2.99
N VAL A 57 9.42 -19.98 3.18
CA VAL A 57 9.45 -18.65 3.80
C VAL A 57 9.67 -18.81 5.32
N ARG A 58 10.85 -18.42 5.81
CA ARG A 58 11.22 -18.47 7.24
C ARG A 58 11.30 -17.09 7.89
N LYS A 59 11.23 -16.04 7.10
CA LYS A 59 11.26 -14.63 7.47
C LYS A 59 10.57 -13.81 6.39
N PRO A 60 10.15 -12.57 6.65
CA PRO A 60 9.59 -11.72 5.61
C PRO A 60 10.50 -11.67 4.38
N THR A 61 10.00 -12.16 3.24
CA THR A 61 10.75 -12.31 1.99
C THR A 61 10.15 -11.42 0.92
N ARG A 62 10.99 -10.63 0.26
CA ARG A 62 10.55 -9.70 -0.78
C ARG A 62 9.93 -10.44 -1.95
N LEU A 63 8.83 -9.87 -2.46
CA LEU A 63 8.15 -10.32 -3.67
C LEU A 63 8.66 -9.55 -4.89
N SER A 64 8.74 -10.26 -6.00
CA SER A 64 8.99 -9.74 -7.33
C SER A 64 7.82 -10.09 -8.25
N ASP A 65 7.67 -9.34 -9.33
CA ASP A 65 6.62 -9.60 -10.31
C ASP A 65 6.70 -11.02 -10.87
N GLY A 66 5.57 -11.71 -10.92
CA GLY A 66 5.47 -13.10 -11.35
C GLY A 66 5.80 -14.16 -10.29
N ASP A 67 6.19 -13.78 -9.08
CA ASP A 67 6.50 -14.72 -7.99
C ASP A 67 5.30 -15.62 -7.64
N GLU A 68 5.57 -16.89 -7.35
CA GLU A 68 4.59 -17.88 -6.94
C GLU A 68 4.65 -18.13 -5.42
N ILE A 69 3.54 -17.83 -4.74
CA ILE A 69 3.36 -18.12 -3.32
C ILE A 69 2.55 -19.41 -3.23
N ARG A 70 3.17 -20.51 -2.81
CA ARG A 70 2.50 -21.80 -2.64
C ARG A 70 2.17 -22.04 -1.18
N LEU A 71 0.88 -22.36 -0.93
CA LEU A 71 0.32 -22.63 0.39
C LEU A 71 0.02 -24.13 0.51
N TYR A 72 1.07 -24.95 0.48
CA TYR A 72 1.02 -26.41 0.35
C TYR A 72 0.59 -26.87 -1.06
N VAL A 73 -0.71 -26.94 -1.36
CA VAL A 73 -1.23 -27.29 -2.70
C VAL A 73 -1.63 -26.06 -3.50
N PRO A 74 -2.45 -25.14 -2.96
CA PRO A 74 -2.82 -23.93 -3.70
C PRO A 74 -1.62 -23.02 -3.95
N THR A 75 -1.56 -22.45 -5.15
CA THR A 75 -0.55 -21.47 -5.55
C THR A 75 -1.23 -20.14 -5.85
N VAL A 76 -0.68 -19.06 -5.32
CA VAL A 76 -1.06 -17.67 -5.58
C VAL A 76 0.08 -17.00 -6.33
N LYS A 77 -0.20 -16.38 -7.47
CA LYS A 77 0.79 -15.59 -8.19
C LYS A 77 0.71 -14.13 -7.78
N TYR A 78 1.86 -13.56 -7.50
CA TYR A 78 2.01 -12.13 -7.24
C TYR A 78 2.33 -11.38 -8.54
N TYR A 79 1.59 -10.30 -8.79
CA TYR A 79 1.88 -9.38 -9.90
C TYR A 79 1.90 -7.96 -9.37
N GLU A 80 2.91 -7.19 -9.73
CA GLU A 80 2.98 -5.76 -9.40
C GLU A 80 1.92 -4.95 -10.17
N GLN A 81 1.63 -5.37 -11.40
CA GLN A 81 0.56 -4.80 -12.23
C GLN A 81 -0.15 -5.92 -12.97
N VAL A 82 -1.48 -5.90 -12.96
CA VAL A 82 -2.30 -6.87 -13.70
C VAL A 82 -2.95 -6.16 -14.89
N THR A 83 -2.64 -6.60 -16.10
CA THR A 83 -3.27 -6.09 -17.32
C THR A 83 -4.70 -6.62 -17.48
N GLU A 84 -5.54 -5.91 -18.25
CA GLU A 84 -6.90 -6.36 -18.54
C GLU A 84 -6.93 -7.73 -19.25
N GLN A 85 -5.90 -8.04 -20.06
CA GLN A 85 -5.78 -9.34 -20.73
C GLN A 85 -5.54 -10.47 -19.72
N GLU A 86 -4.68 -10.26 -18.73
CA GLU A 86 -4.42 -11.24 -17.67
C GLU A 86 -5.64 -11.46 -16.79
N ARG A 87 -6.42 -10.41 -16.50
CA ARG A 87 -7.69 -10.51 -15.78
C ARG A 87 -8.70 -11.38 -16.56
N THR A 88 -8.79 -11.19 -17.86
CA THR A 88 -9.70 -11.96 -18.72
C THR A 88 -9.30 -13.44 -18.76
N VAL A 89 -8.03 -13.73 -18.97
CA VAL A 89 -7.50 -15.12 -19.00
C VAL A 89 -7.68 -15.81 -17.65
N ALA A 90 -7.48 -15.11 -16.54
CA ALA A 90 -7.67 -15.69 -15.23
C ALA A 90 -9.15 -15.97 -14.94
N LYS A 91 -10.06 -15.10 -15.36
CA LYS A 91 -11.51 -15.29 -15.25
C LYS A 91 -11.98 -16.50 -16.03
N GLU A 92 -11.48 -16.70 -17.26
CA GLU A 92 -11.80 -17.84 -18.12
C GLU A 92 -11.29 -19.16 -17.55
N LYS A 93 -10.13 -19.15 -16.88
CA LYS A 93 -9.53 -20.34 -16.24
C LYS A 93 -10.11 -20.66 -14.86
N GLY A 94 -11.10 -19.92 -14.40
CA GLY A 94 -11.65 -20.07 -13.03
C GLY A 94 -10.64 -19.76 -11.93
N THR A 95 -9.57 -19.06 -12.25
CA THR A 95 -8.56 -18.65 -11.29
C THR A 95 -9.12 -17.47 -10.48
N LEU A 96 -9.22 -17.60 -9.18
CA LEU A 96 -9.59 -16.50 -8.29
C LEU A 96 -8.51 -15.40 -8.37
N ILE A 97 -8.80 -14.35 -9.14
CA ILE A 97 -8.11 -13.07 -8.92
C ILE A 97 -8.86 -12.37 -7.79
N THR A 98 -8.47 -12.70 -6.59
CA THR A 98 -8.94 -11.95 -5.44
C THR A 98 -7.88 -10.96 -5.07
N ALA A 99 -8.29 -9.71 -5.07
CA ALA A 99 -7.50 -8.55 -4.70
C ALA A 99 -6.27 -8.34 -5.64
N ALA A 100 -6.46 -7.60 -6.71
CA ALA A 100 -5.49 -6.56 -6.92
C ALA A 100 -5.33 -5.88 -5.55
N LEU A 101 -4.27 -6.17 -4.81
CA LEU A 101 -3.75 -5.22 -3.84
C LEU A 101 -3.78 -3.94 -4.65
N ASN A 102 -4.64 -2.99 -4.26
CA ASN A 102 -4.74 -1.74 -4.96
C ASN A 102 -3.36 -1.10 -4.81
N LEU A 103 -2.47 -1.39 -5.76
CA LEU A 103 -1.20 -0.69 -5.92
C LEU A 103 -1.63 0.71 -6.29
N GLY A 104 -1.85 1.49 -5.25
CA GLY A 104 -2.59 2.73 -5.24
C GLY A 104 -2.47 3.47 -6.57
N LYS A 105 -3.56 3.95 -7.08
CA LYS A 105 -3.62 4.73 -8.33
C LYS A 105 -2.74 5.98 -8.28
N GLY A 106 -1.73 6.02 -7.40
CA GLY A 106 -0.82 7.13 -7.25
C GLY A 106 0.32 6.91 -6.25
N LYS A 107 1.29 7.78 -6.30
CA LYS A 107 2.41 7.85 -5.35
C LYS A 107 2.81 9.30 -5.08
N LEU A 108 3.38 9.54 -3.92
CA LEU A 108 4.08 10.78 -3.58
C LEU A 108 5.59 10.55 -3.66
N ILE A 109 6.30 11.42 -4.38
CA ILE A 109 7.75 11.45 -4.41
C ILE A 109 8.19 12.67 -3.59
N ILE A 110 8.83 12.45 -2.47
CA ILE A 110 9.31 13.54 -1.61
C ILE A 110 10.45 14.27 -2.31
N THR A 111 10.29 15.57 -2.54
CA THR A 111 11.25 16.39 -3.29
C THR A 111 12.06 17.33 -2.42
N THR A 112 11.71 17.47 -1.13
CA THR A 112 12.48 18.27 -0.16
C THR A 112 12.43 17.68 1.24
N GLY A 113 13.42 18.02 2.06
CA GLY A 113 13.47 17.65 3.48
C GLY A 113 14.20 16.35 3.76
N PRO A 114 14.12 15.84 5.02
CA PRO A 114 14.90 14.68 5.47
C PRO A 114 14.64 13.38 4.71
N GLN A 115 13.50 13.28 4.00
CA GLN A 115 13.08 12.10 3.26
C GLN A 115 13.12 12.33 1.74
N GLU A 116 13.85 13.35 1.27
CA GLU A 116 14.02 13.65 -0.15
C GLU A 116 14.44 12.41 -0.95
N GLY A 117 13.85 12.23 -2.12
CA GLY A 117 14.05 11.06 -2.99
C GLY A 117 13.20 9.84 -2.62
N SER A 118 12.52 9.84 -1.48
CA SER A 118 11.63 8.74 -1.09
C SER A 118 10.37 8.72 -1.96
N SER A 119 9.99 7.52 -2.43
CA SER A 119 8.74 7.29 -3.14
C SER A 119 7.76 6.56 -2.22
N ILE A 120 6.60 7.16 -1.98
CA ILE A 120 5.56 6.65 -1.07
C ILE A 120 4.34 6.26 -1.91
N PRO A 121 4.10 4.97 -2.17
CA PRO A 121 2.92 4.53 -2.90
C PRO A 121 1.67 4.72 -2.04
N LEU A 122 0.57 5.15 -2.67
CA LEU A 122 -0.73 5.34 -2.03
C LEU A 122 -1.52 4.03 -2.14
N LEU A 123 -1.31 3.11 -1.20
CA LEU A 123 -1.76 1.72 -1.25
C LEU A 123 -3.16 1.49 -0.68
N LEU A 124 -3.67 2.42 0.12
CA LEU A 124 -5.01 2.38 0.70
C LEU A 124 -5.88 3.44 0.06
N ASN A 125 -7.20 3.23 0.05
CA ASN A 125 -8.15 4.21 -0.46
C ASN A 125 -8.23 5.47 0.40
N GLU A 126 -7.75 5.41 1.64
CA GLU A 126 -7.66 6.53 2.56
C GLU A 126 -6.33 6.44 3.34
N LEU A 127 -5.60 7.54 3.39
CA LEU A 127 -4.31 7.65 4.04
C LEU A 127 -4.22 8.96 4.81
N THR A 128 -3.72 8.89 6.04
CA THR A 128 -3.43 10.07 6.84
C THR A 128 -1.95 10.40 6.73
N VAL A 129 -1.66 11.68 6.50
CA VAL A 129 -0.32 12.25 6.52
C VAL A 129 -0.11 12.96 7.85
N GLY A 130 1.00 12.71 8.50
CA GLY A 130 1.34 13.40 9.74
C GLY A 130 2.80 13.33 10.09
N ARG A 131 3.21 14.14 11.09
CA ARG A 131 4.60 14.16 11.55
C ARG A 131 5.00 12.82 12.15
N ALA A 132 6.16 12.30 11.74
CA ALA A 132 6.76 11.09 12.30
C ALA A 132 7.05 11.25 13.80
N THR A 133 6.61 10.27 14.59
CA THR A 133 6.91 10.15 16.04
C THR A 133 6.99 8.69 16.41
N ASN A 134 7.55 8.37 17.59
CA ASN A 134 7.63 6.99 18.10
C ASN A 134 6.25 6.34 18.36
N ARG A 135 5.16 7.10 18.29
CA ARG A 135 3.76 6.66 18.48
C ARG A 135 2.87 7.07 17.30
N ALA A 136 3.46 7.42 16.16
CA ALA A 136 2.67 7.81 14.98
C ALA A 136 1.97 6.59 14.39
N ASN A 137 0.66 6.71 14.17
CA ASN A 137 -0.18 5.71 13.50
C ASN A 137 -0.63 6.22 12.12
N TRP A 138 0.07 7.19 11.54
CA TRP A 138 -0.23 7.68 10.20
C TRP A 138 0.35 6.73 9.16
N GLU A 139 -0.37 6.51 8.08
CA GLU A 139 0.10 5.71 6.95
C GLU A 139 1.29 6.38 6.27
N ILE A 140 1.31 7.73 6.26
CA ILE A 140 2.41 8.55 5.73
C ILE A 140 3.01 9.37 6.85
N ALA A 141 4.18 8.96 7.34
CA ALA A 141 4.89 9.64 8.42
C ALA A 141 6.05 10.48 7.87
N LEU A 142 5.93 11.82 7.95
CA LEU A 142 6.94 12.76 7.47
C LEU A 142 7.85 13.25 8.61
N GLN A 143 9.17 13.21 8.39
CA GLN A 143 10.19 13.61 9.38
C GLN A 143 10.45 15.11 9.33
N ASP A 144 9.40 15.92 9.37
CA ASP A 144 9.47 17.38 9.31
C ASP A 144 8.73 17.98 10.50
N PRO A 145 9.41 18.81 11.34
CA PRO A 145 8.78 19.46 12.47
C PRO A 145 7.62 20.38 12.11
N SER A 146 7.57 20.92 10.89
CA SER A 146 6.50 21.78 10.41
C SER A 146 5.21 21.01 10.07
N VAL A 147 5.28 19.68 9.97
CA VAL A 147 4.12 18.83 9.74
C VAL A 147 3.34 18.60 11.03
N SER A 148 2.04 18.81 11.02
CA SER A 148 1.12 18.60 12.14
C SER A 148 0.84 17.11 12.42
N ARG A 149 0.10 16.81 13.51
CA ARG A 149 -0.24 15.45 13.96
C ARG A 149 -1.73 15.32 14.32
N PRO A 150 -2.63 14.90 13.40
CA PRO A 150 -2.43 14.69 11.97
C PRO A 150 -2.22 16.01 11.20
N HIS A 151 -1.89 15.93 9.90
CA HIS A 151 -1.71 17.09 9.04
C HIS A 151 -2.73 17.14 7.91
N ALA A 152 -2.79 16.08 7.13
CA ALA A 152 -3.64 15.98 5.93
C ALA A 152 -4.19 14.57 5.76
N ARG A 153 -5.20 14.43 4.91
CA ARG A 153 -5.78 13.16 4.50
C ARG A 153 -5.82 13.09 2.97
N LEU A 154 -5.42 11.96 2.43
CA LEU A 154 -5.61 11.58 1.05
C LEU A 154 -6.74 10.56 0.96
N ALA A 155 -7.72 10.77 0.09
CA ALA A 155 -8.80 9.81 -0.15
C ALA A 155 -8.98 9.56 -1.65
N LEU A 156 -9.17 8.28 -2.03
CA LEU A 156 -9.50 7.90 -3.40
C LEU A 156 -11.01 7.96 -3.59
N GLU A 157 -11.50 8.98 -4.29
CA GLU A 157 -12.91 9.23 -4.52
C GLU A 157 -13.21 9.23 -6.02
N ASN A 158 -14.18 8.41 -6.43
CA ASN A 158 -14.58 8.27 -7.84
C ASN A 158 -13.40 8.06 -8.80
N GLY A 159 -12.38 7.33 -8.33
CA GLY A 159 -11.19 7.03 -9.12
C GLY A 159 -10.13 8.13 -9.17
N SER A 160 -10.30 9.23 -8.45
CA SER A 160 -9.35 10.34 -8.33
C SER A 160 -8.91 10.52 -6.88
N TRP A 161 -7.65 10.86 -6.67
CA TRP A 161 -7.16 11.22 -5.35
C TRP A 161 -7.60 12.63 -4.98
N VAL A 162 -8.12 12.78 -3.77
CA VAL A 162 -8.51 14.07 -3.18
C VAL A 162 -7.69 14.29 -1.91
N LEU A 163 -7.09 15.46 -1.81
CA LEU A 163 -6.30 15.87 -0.64
C LEU A 163 -7.12 16.82 0.23
N TYR A 164 -7.11 16.57 1.54
CA TYR A 164 -7.79 17.36 2.57
C TYR A 164 -6.79 17.85 3.60
N ASP A 165 -6.88 19.12 3.99
CA ASP A 165 -6.18 19.59 5.20
C ASP A 165 -7.01 19.26 6.45
N LEU A 166 -6.35 18.77 7.48
CA LEU A 166 -6.97 18.39 8.75
C LEU A 166 -6.82 19.47 9.84
N GLY A 167 -6.78 20.74 9.46
CA GLY A 167 -6.54 21.85 10.36
C GLY A 167 -5.06 21.96 10.76
N SER A 168 -4.17 21.74 9.81
CA SER A 168 -2.74 21.79 10.08
C SER A 168 -2.25 23.20 10.42
N ALA A 169 -1.19 23.29 11.24
CA ALA A 169 -0.68 24.59 11.71
C ALA A 169 -0.02 25.42 10.58
N ASN A 170 0.63 24.75 9.63
CA ASN A 170 1.36 25.40 8.52
C ASN A 170 0.68 25.26 7.18
N GLY A 171 -0.50 24.62 7.15
CA GLY A 171 -1.30 24.43 5.94
C GLY A 171 -0.79 23.35 5.01
N THR A 172 -1.71 22.89 4.17
CA THR A 172 -1.50 22.00 3.04
C THR A 172 -1.72 22.76 1.74
N MET A 173 -0.89 22.56 0.72
CA MET A 173 -1.03 23.25 -0.57
C MET A 173 -0.92 22.28 -1.74
N ILE A 174 -1.59 22.60 -2.86
CA ILE A 174 -1.38 21.98 -4.17
C ILE A 174 -0.97 23.08 -5.14
N ASN A 175 0.22 22.99 -5.73
CA ASN A 175 0.78 24.00 -6.65
C ASN A 175 0.73 25.42 -6.08
N GLY A 176 1.03 25.59 -4.79
CA GLY A 176 0.99 26.87 -4.09
C GLY A 176 -0.41 27.39 -3.70
N LEU A 177 -1.47 26.65 -4.02
CA LEU A 177 -2.84 26.99 -3.63
C LEU A 177 -3.25 26.19 -2.38
N ALA A 178 -3.74 26.89 -1.36
CA ALA A 178 -4.17 26.27 -0.11
C ALA A 178 -5.28 25.24 -0.32
N VAL A 179 -5.18 24.15 0.41
CA VAL A 179 -6.19 23.10 0.56
C VAL A 179 -6.87 23.28 1.91
N ASP A 180 -8.18 23.13 1.93
CA ASP A 180 -8.99 23.19 3.14
C ASP A 180 -9.63 21.82 3.46
N GLY A 181 -10.48 21.79 4.48
CA GLY A 181 -11.23 20.59 4.87
C GLY A 181 -12.31 20.14 3.88
N LYS A 182 -12.58 20.91 2.79
CA LYS A 182 -13.49 20.48 1.72
C LYS A 182 -12.80 19.58 0.70
N GLY A 183 -11.47 19.57 0.71
CA GLY A 183 -10.66 18.77 -0.17
C GLY A 183 -10.47 19.35 -1.57
N ARG A 184 -9.40 18.92 -2.22
CA ARG A 184 -9.06 19.29 -3.59
C ARG A 184 -8.51 18.09 -4.35
N PRO A 185 -9.02 17.78 -5.57
CA PRO A 185 -8.53 16.68 -6.37
C PRO A 185 -7.08 16.91 -6.82
N LEU A 186 -6.29 15.83 -6.80
CA LEU A 186 -4.92 15.76 -7.29
C LEU A 186 -4.88 15.32 -8.75
N ARG A 187 -3.94 15.89 -9.51
CA ARG A 187 -3.62 15.52 -10.89
C ARG A 187 -2.18 15.06 -10.98
N ASP A 188 -1.88 14.22 -11.96
CA ASP A 188 -0.51 13.83 -12.24
C ASP A 188 0.40 15.03 -12.43
N GLY A 189 1.54 15.03 -11.74
CA GLY A 189 2.49 16.16 -11.75
C GLY A 189 2.22 17.26 -10.74
N ASP A 190 1.15 17.18 -9.94
CA ASP A 190 0.91 18.19 -8.89
C ASP A 190 2.00 18.16 -7.81
N ILE A 191 2.44 19.34 -7.41
CA ILE A 191 3.34 19.53 -6.26
C ILE A 191 2.48 19.79 -5.03
N VAL A 192 2.61 18.91 -4.05
CA VAL A 192 1.90 18.99 -2.77
C VAL A 192 2.86 19.47 -1.69
N ALA A 193 2.43 20.42 -0.87
CA ALA A 193 3.18 20.87 0.30
C ALA A 193 2.46 20.44 1.59
N PHE A 194 3.19 19.81 2.51
CA PHE A 194 2.79 19.52 3.88
C PHE A 194 3.72 20.29 4.81
N GLY A 195 3.33 21.49 5.23
CA GLY A 195 4.26 22.43 5.89
C GLY A 195 5.44 22.75 4.96
N SER A 196 6.68 22.42 5.36
CA SER A 196 7.89 22.66 4.56
C SER A 196 8.25 21.48 3.64
N THR A 197 7.66 20.32 3.81
CA THR A 197 7.89 19.14 2.97
C THR A 197 7.14 19.26 1.66
N LEU A 198 7.84 19.20 0.53
CA LEU A 198 7.25 19.13 -0.80
C LEU A 198 7.27 17.68 -1.32
N ALA A 199 6.20 17.32 -2.00
CA ALA A 199 6.07 16.03 -2.66
C ALA A 199 5.46 16.21 -4.05
N LEU A 200 5.98 15.47 -5.04
CA LEU A 200 5.40 15.37 -6.37
C LEU A 200 4.40 14.20 -6.38
N PHE A 201 3.16 14.48 -6.70
CA PHE A 201 2.16 13.45 -6.92
C PHE A 201 2.25 12.88 -8.33
N ARG A 202 2.24 11.54 -8.44
CA ARG A 202 2.19 10.83 -9.73
C ARG A 202 1.09 9.79 -9.71
N THR A 203 0.31 9.72 -10.78
CA THR A 203 -0.57 8.57 -11.06
C THR A 203 0.27 7.37 -11.52
N ILE A 204 -0.22 6.16 -11.27
CA ILE A 204 0.38 4.89 -11.72
C ILE A 204 -0.56 4.25 -12.73
#